data_ea49cb3fa16bae6b20041667d5acc13d
#
_entry.id   ea49cb3fa16bae6b20041667d5acc13d
#
_cell.length_a   1.000
_cell.length_b   1.000
_cell.length_c   1.000
_cell.angle_alpha   90.00
_cell.angle_beta   90.00
_cell.angle_gamma   90.00
#
_symmetry.space_group_name_H-M   'P 1'
#
loop_
_entity.id
_entity.type
_entity.pdbx_description
1 polymer ?
#
loop_
_entity_poly.entity_id
_entity_poly.type
_entity_poly.pdbx_seq_one_letter_code
_entity_poly.pdbx_strand_id
1 'polypeptide(L)'
;MDNLLKIKNLSVSFNVEDKITKAVKNISLDVAEGEALGIVGESGSGKSVTALSVLKLLPYPKAFHPSGEIFYKNKNILKLNEEELQKIRGNNISMIFQEPMTSLNPLHNIKKQITEVLFLHKKLSNKEA
;
A
#
# COMPACT_ATOMS: atom_id res chain seq x y z
N MET A 1 -4.76 -22.53 -7.35
CA MET A 1 -5.53 -21.29 -7.24
C MET A 1 -4.61 -20.11 -7.48
N ASP A 2 -5.07 -19.17 -8.27
CA ASP A 2 -4.29 -17.95 -8.47
C ASP A 2 -4.34 -17.09 -7.22
N ASN A 3 -3.19 -16.65 -6.76
CA ASN A 3 -3.12 -15.76 -5.62
C ASN A 3 -3.54 -14.34 -6.02
N LEU A 4 -4.37 -13.71 -5.21
CA LEU A 4 -4.81 -12.34 -5.44
C LEU A 4 -3.65 -11.37 -5.27
N LEU A 5 -2.88 -11.55 -4.19
CA LEU A 5 -1.68 -10.80 -3.88
C LEU A 5 -0.52 -11.76 -3.63
N LYS A 6 0.62 -11.46 -4.22
CA LYS A 6 1.83 -12.26 -4.04
C LYS A 6 3.03 -11.36 -3.79
N ILE A 7 3.64 -11.50 -2.62
CA ILE A 7 4.89 -10.85 -2.27
C ILE A 7 5.99 -11.90 -2.38
N LYS A 8 7.02 -11.60 -3.16
CA LYS A 8 8.11 -12.53 -3.43
C LYS A 8 9.46 -11.90 -3.13
N ASN A 9 10.18 -12.48 -2.18
CA ASN A 9 11.54 -12.08 -1.80
C ASN A 9 11.69 -10.58 -1.56
N LEU A 10 10.70 -9.97 -0.93
CA LEU A 10 10.67 -8.52 -0.69
C LEU A 10 11.68 -8.12 0.37
N SER A 11 12.49 -7.13 0.03
CA SER A 11 13.33 -6.42 0.97
C SER A 11 13.02 -4.93 0.92
N VAL A 12 13.10 -4.27 2.05
CA VAL A 12 12.92 -2.82 2.15
C VAL A 12 14.04 -2.24 2.99
N SER A 13 14.67 -1.21 2.48
CA SER A 13 15.71 -0.47 3.18
C SER A 13 15.42 1.02 3.15
N PHE A 14 15.94 1.73 4.14
CA PHE A 14 15.85 3.19 4.23
C PHE A 14 17.26 3.78 4.26
N ASN A 15 17.46 4.83 3.46
CA ASN A 15 18.68 5.63 3.49
C ASN A 15 18.38 6.96 4.19
N VAL A 16 18.91 7.13 5.37
CA VAL A 16 18.75 8.36 6.16
C VAL A 16 20.16 8.83 6.54
N GLU A 17 20.51 10.05 6.11
CA GLU A 17 21.84 10.66 6.38
C GLU A 17 23.00 9.71 6.01
N ASP A 18 22.93 9.14 4.81
CA ASP A 18 23.91 8.18 4.27
C ASP A 18 24.06 6.88 5.07
N LYS A 19 23.14 6.62 6.00
CA LYS A 19 23.07 5.37 6.74
C LYS A 19 21.90 4.52 6.24
N ILE A 20 22.21 3.28 5.84
CA ILE A 20 21.20 2.34 5.35
C ILE A 20 20.71 1.47 6.48
N THR A 21 19.39 1.48 6.70
CA THR A 21 18.70 0.61 7.66
C THR A 21 17.82 -0.38 6.92
N LYS A 22 18.02 -1.66 7.19
CA LYS A 22 17.23 -2.75 6.60
C LYS A 22 15.98 -2.98 7.45
N ALA A 23 14.80 -2.61 6.94
CA ALA A 23 13.54 -2.75 7.65
C ALA A 23 12.85 -4.09 7.39
N VAL A 24 12.93 -4.60 6.16
CA VAL A 24 12.39 -5.90 5.75
C VAL A 24 13.47 -6.67 5.01
N LYS A 25 13.63 -7.93 5.38
CA LYS A 25 14.70 -8.79 4.86
C LYS A 25 14.12 -10.03 4.21
N ASN A 26 13.98 -10.00 2.89
CA ASN A 26 13.66 -11.15 2.05
C ASN A 26 12.43 -11.94 2.53
N ILE A 27 11.27 -11.29 2.59
CA ILE A 27 10.02 -11.94 2.96
C ILE A 27 9.21 -12.34 1.73
N SER A 28 8.47 -13.44 1.86
CA SER A 28 7.52 -13.88 0.86
C SER A 28 6.21 -14.28 1.53
N LEU A 29 5.09 -13.89 0.94
CA LEU A 29 3.76 -14.28 1.39
C LEU A 29 2.76 -14.15 0.24
N ASP A 30 1.73 -14.97 0.30
CA ASP A 30 0.67 -14.97 -0.70
C ASP A 30 -0.69 -14.83 -0.01
N VAL A 31 -1.62 -14.17 -0.67
CA VAL A 31 -3.01 -14.05 -0.21
C VAL A 31 -3.92 -14.47 -1.35
N ALA A 32 -4.70 -15.51 -1.13
CA ALA A 32 -5.69 -15.99 -2.10
C ALA A 32 -6.97 -15.15 -2.04
N GLU A 33 -7.77 -15.23 -3.08
CA GLU A 33 -9.08 -14.56 -3.09
C GLU A 33 -9.98 -15.12 -1.97
N GLY A 34 -10.61 -14.24 -1.21
CA GLY A 34 -11.46 -14.61 -0.07
C GLY A 34 -10.70 -15.00 1.20
N GLU A 35 -9.37 -14.96 1.19
CA GLU A 35 -8.54 -15.32 2.33
C GLU A 35 -8.29 -14.12 3.26
N ALA A 36 -8.26 -14.39 4.57
CA ALA A 36 -7.79 -13.44 5.58
C ALA A 36 -6.44 -13.91 6.13
N LEU A 37 -5.39 -13.15 5.90
CA LEU A 37 -4.04 -13.44 6.38
C LEU A 37 -3.67 -12.54 7.56
N GLY A 38 -3.35 -13.13 8.69
CA GLY A 38 -2.84 -12.42 9.86
C GLY A 38 -1.31 -12.31 9.82
N ILE A 39 -0.79 -11.11 10.09
CA ILE A 39 0.64 -10.86 10.22
C ILE A 39 0.90 -10.40 11.65
N VAL A 40 1.71 -11.15 12.38
CA VAL A 40 2.03 -10.87 13.78
C VAL A 40 3.53 -10.64 13.95
N GLY A 41 3.89 -9.85 14.93
CA GLY A 41 5.27 -9.55 15.25
C GLY A 41 5.35 -8.38 16.22
N GLU A 42 6.50 -8.19 16.84
CA GLU A 42 6.75 -7.06 17.72
C GLU A 42 6.79 -5.73 16.98
N SER A 43 6.66 -4.62 17.71
CA SER A 43 6.84 -3.28 17.17
C SER A 43 8.22 -3.16 16.51
N GLY A 44 8.27 -2.57 15.30
CA GLY A 44 9.52 -2.43 14.55
C GLY A 44 9.97 -3.68 13.79
N SER A 45 9.13 -4.72 13.71
CA SER A 45 9.46 -5.95 12.98
C SER A 45 9.25 -5.89 11.47
N GLY A 46 8.72 -4.77 10.94
CA GLY A 46 8.51 -4.57 9.50
C GLY A 46 7.10 -4.86 8.99
N LYS A 47 6.12 -5.13 9.87
CA LYS A 47 4.72 -5.40 9.47
C LYS A 47 4.11 -4.24 8.69
N SER A 48 4.16 -3.03 9.25
CA SER A 48 3.61 -1.82 8.62
C SER A 48 4.37 -1.44 7.35
N VAL A 49 5.69 -1.57 7.36
CA VAL A 49 6.53 -1.31 6.19
C VAL A 49 6.18 -2.25 5.05
N THR A 50 5.96 -3.52 5.32
CA THR A 50 5.51 -4.50 4.33
C THR A 50 4.15 -4.12 3.74
N ALA A 51 3.18 -3.78 4.59
CA ALA A 51 1.85 -3.37 4.14
C ALA A 51 1.89 -2.08 3.30
N LEU A 52 2.67 -1.08 3.71
CA LEU A 52 2.85 0.16 2.96
C LEU A 52 3.53 -0.08 1.60
N SER A 53 4.41 -1.06 1.51
CA SER A 53 5.07 -1.43 0.25
C SER A 53 4.09 -1.91 -0.81
N VAL A 54 3.01 -2.60 -0.42
CA VAL A 54 1.98 -3.11 -1.34
C VAL A 54 1.37 -2.00 -2.19
N LEU A 55 1.17 -0.83 -1.62
CA LEU A 55 0.63 0.34 -2.33
C LEU A 55 1.68 1.40 -2.68
N LYS A 56 2.96 1.08 -2.48
CA LYS A 56 4.09 2.02 -2.66
C LYS A 56 3.87 3.35 -1.93
N LEU A 57 3.46 3.27 -0.66
CA LEU A 57 3.21 4.44 0.19
C LEU A 57 4.39 4.79 1.10
N LEU A 58 5.53 4.15 0.93
CA LEU A 58 6.76 4.48 1.66
C LEU A 58 7.36 5.81 1.16
N PRO A 59 8.19 6.48 1.96
CA PRO A 59 8.83 7.74 1.58
C PRO A 59 9.97 7.52 0.57
N TYR A 60 9.64 7.28 -0.69
CA TYR A 60 10.63 7.16 -1.76
C TYR A 60 11.22 8.53 -2.11
N PRO A 61 12.49 8.65 -2.50
CA PRO A 61 13.48 7.58 -2.69
C PRO A 61 14.27 7.19 -1.44
N LYS A 62 13.98 7.76 -0.27
CA LYS A 62 14.64 7.35 0.99
C LYS A 62 14.41 5.87 1.26
N ALA A 63 13.18 5.40 1.12
CA ALA A 63 12.86 3.99 1.07
C ALA A 63 13.18 3.43 -0.30
N PHE A 64 13.68 2.22 -0.35
CA PHE A 64 13.93 1.51 -1.60
C PHE A 64 13.84 0.00 -1.40
N HIS A 65 13.67 -0.71 -2.50
CA HIS A 65 13.57 -2.17 -2.49
C HIS A 65 14.83 -2.78 -3.12
N PRO A 66 15.81 -3.23 -2.31
CA PRO A 66 17.00 -3.91 -2.83
C PRO A 66 16.67 -5.17 -3.62
N SER A 67 15.57 -5.83 -3.27
CA SER A 67 15.08 -7.02 -3.95
C SER A 67 13.57 -7.15 -3.77
N GLY A 68 12.97 -7.97 -4.61
CA GLY A 68 11.60 -8.40 -4.44
C GLY A 68 10.62 -7.90 -5.47
N GLU A 69 9.47 -8.54 -5.46
CA GLU A 69 8.36 -8.24 -6.36
C GLU A 69 7.05 -8.32 -5.58
N ILE A 70 6.09 -7.50 -5.97
CA ILE A 70 4.74 -7.52 -5.42
C ILE A 70 3.78 -7.60 -6.58
N PHE A 71 3.06 -8.71 -6.69
CA PHE A 71 2.07 -8.94 -7.73
C PHE A 71 0.66 -8.81 -7.18
N TYR A 72 -0.14 -8.02 -7.83
CA TYR A 72 -1.58 -7.99 -7.66
C TYR A 72 -2.24 -8.39 -8.98
N LYS A 73 -2.98 -9.49 -8.97
CA LYS A 73 -3.58 -10.07 -10.20
C LYS A 73 -2.58 -10.12 -11.36
N ASN A 74 -1.39 -10.67 -11.10
CA ASN A 74 -0.29 -10.82 -12.06
C ASN A 74 0.37 -9.51 -12.56
N LYS A 75 0.02 -8.36 -12.00
CA LYS A 75 0.71 -7.09 -12.27
C LYS A 75 1.71 -6.80 -11.16
N ASN A 76 2.97 -6.53 -11.53
CA ASN A 76 3.99 -6.16 -10.56
C ASN A 76 3.83 -4.69 -10.15
N ILE A 77 3.31 -4.48 -8.94
CA ILE A 77 3.02 -3.14 -8.40
C ILE A 77 4.27 -2.27 -8.32
N LEU A 78 5.43 -2.84 -8.00
CA LEU A 78 6.66 -2.08 -7.86
C LEU A 78 7.15 -1.47 -9.17
N LYS A 79 6.67 -1.96 -10.31
CA LYS A 79 7.02 -1.47 -11.65
C LYS A 79 5.97 -0.52 -12.24
N LEU A 80 4.85 -0.30 -11.58
CA LEU A 80 3.80 0.60 -12.05
C LEU A 80 4.20 2.06 -11.87
N ASN A 81 3.77 2.92 -12.80
CA ASN A 81 3.91 4.36 -12.66
C ASN A 81 2.82 4.92 -11.73
N GLU A 82 2.93 6.20 -11.37
CA GLU A 82 2.00 6.83 -10.43
C GLU A 82 0.55 6.85 -10.93
N GLU A 83 0.33 7.04 -12.20
CA GLU A 83 -1.00 7.03 -12.80
C GLU A 83 -1.67 5.64 -12.67
N GLU A 84 -0.93 4.59 -12.93
CA GLU A 84 -1.41 3.21 -12.78
C GLU A 84 -1.68 2.87 -11.30
N LEU A 85 -0.82 3.33 -10.39
CA LEU A 85 -0.99 3.14 -8.96
C LEU A 85 -2.23 3.85 -8.42
N GLN A 86 -2.54 5.05 -8.91
CA GLN A 86 -3.75 5.77 -8.52
C GLN A 86 -5.03 4.98 -8.82
N LYS A 87 -5.05 4.22 -9.91
CA LYS A 87 -6.20 3.39 -10.28
C LYS A 87 -6.41 2.21 -9.31
N ILE A 88 -5.35 1.78 -8.64
CA ILE A 88 -5.38 0.66 -7.71
C ILE A 88 -5.65 1.13 -6.28
N ARG A 89 -4.99 2.21 -5.85
CA ARG A 89 -5.11 2.76 -4.50
C ARG A 89 -6.52 3.24 -4.21
N GLY A 90 -7.12 2.70 -3.15
CA GLY A 90 -8.47 3.06 -2.72
C GLY A 90 -9.60 2.47 -3.56
N ASN A 91 -9.29 1.79 -4.65
CA ASN A 91 -10.26 1.15 -5.54
C ASN A 91 -10.18 -0.38 -5.47
N ASN A 92 -9.02 -0.94 -5.80
CA ASN A 92 -8.76 -2.38 -5.77
C ASN A 92 -8.17 -2.83 -4.42
N ILE A 93 -7.28 -2.01 -3.88
CA ILE A 93 -6.62 -2.24 -2.59
C ILE A 93 -6.74 -0.96 -1.79
N SER A 94 -7.19 -1.07 -0.55
CA SER A 94 -7.25 0.04 0.39
C SER A 94 -6.52 -0.33 1.68
N MET A 95 -6.23 0.68 2.48
CA MET A 95 -5.48 0.52 3.72
C MET A 95 -6.13 1.29 4.87
N ILE A 96 -6.20 0.65 6.02
CA ILE A 96 -6.60 1.30 7.27
C ILE A 96 -5.33 1.52 8.09
N PHE A 97 -5.00 2.77 8.35
CA PHE A 97 -3.80 3.14 9.08
C PHE A 97 -4.01 3.02 10.59
N GLN A 98 -2.92 2.81 11.32
CA GLN A 98 -2.94 2.65 12.77
C GLN A 98 -3.41 3.92 13.51
N GLU A 99 -3.10 5.11 12.98
CA GLU A 99 -3.45 6.39 13.60
C GLU A 99 -4.71 7.00 12.95
N PRO A 100 -5.89 6.95 13.62
CA PRO A 100 -7.11 7.51 13.04
C PRO A 100 -7.12 9.04 13.01
N MET A 101 -6.37 9.71 13.88
CA MET A 101 -6.37 11.17 13.98
C MET A 101 -5.83 11.89 12.73
N THR A 102 -4.97 11.23 11.96
CA THR A 102 -4.38 11.78 10.73
C THR A 102 -5.12 11.35 9.46
N SER A 103 -6.17 10.54 9.58
CA SER A 103 -6.91 10.01 8.43
C SER A 103 -7.86 11.01 7.78
N LEU A 104 -8.25 12.06 8.50
CA LEU A 104 -9.14 13.11 8.01
C LEU A 104 -8.38 14.41 7.79
N ASN A 105 -8.69 15.08 6.67
CA ASN A 105 -8.16 16.40 6.38
C ASN A 105 -9.01 17.47 7.09
N PRO A 106 -8.46 18.22 8.05
CA PRO A 106 -9.22 19.21 8.81
C PRO A 106 -9.69 20.40 7.97
N LEU A 107 -9.12 20.60 6.78
CA LEU A 107 -9.50 21.70 5.87
C LEU A 107 -10.68 21.36 4.96
N HIS A 108 -11.11 20.10 4.92
CA HIS A 108 -12.21 19.63 4.10
C HIS A 108 -13.35 19.09 4.97
N ASN A 109 -14.59 19.30 4.54
CA ASN A 109 -15.74 18.72 5.22
C ASN A 109 -15.83 17.20 4.94
N ILE A 110 -16.60 16.51 5.76
CA ILE A 110 -16.76 15.05 5.68
C ILE A 110 -17.34 14.63 4.33
N LYS A 111 -18.36 15.34 3.84
CA LYS A 111 -18.95 15.05 2.53
C LYS A 111 -17.91 15.04 1.42
N LYS A 112 -17.05 16.06 1.35
CA LYS A 112 -16.00 16.15 0.34
C LYS A 112 -15.03 14.98 0.43
N GLN A 113 -14.63 14.59 1.64
CA GLN A 113 -13.69 13.51 1.85
C GLN A 113 -14.27 12.15 1.47
N ILE A 114 -15.53 11.90 1.76
CA ILE A 114 -16.20 10.63 1.40
C ILE A 114 -16.47 10.56 -0.11
N THR A 115 -16.94 11.64 -0.73
CA THR A 115 -17.31 11.64 -2.14
C THR A 115 -16.10 11.65 -3.08
N GLU A 116 -14.93 12.08 -2.62
CA GLU A 116 -13.70 12.12 -3.42
C GLU A 116 -13.39 10.77 -4.08
N VAL A 117 -13.48 9.68 -3.32
CA VAL A 117 -13.25 8.32 -3.83
C VAL A 117 -14.28 7.96 -4.89
N LEU A 118 -15.52 8.36 -4.71
CA LEU A 118 -16.60 8.10 -5.66
C LEU A 118 -16.40 8.85 -6.97
N PHE A 119 -15.95 10.11 -6.91
CA PHE A 119 -15.63 10.88 -8.12
C PHE A 119 -14.41 10.28 -8.84
N LEU A 120 -13.36 9.95 -8.10
CA LEU A 120 -12.09 9.49 -8.66
C LEU A 120 -12.22 8.10 -9.31
N HIS A 121 -12.84 7.14 -8.63
CA HIS A 121 -12.87 5.74 -9.04
C HIS A 121 -14.18 5.29 -9.69
N LYS A 122 -15.30 5.86 -9.28
CA LYS A 122 -16.63 5.46 -9.79
C LYS A 122 -17.19 6.45 -10.80
N LYS A 123 -16.55 7.60 -10.98
CA LYS A 123 -16.95 8.66 -11.93
C LYS A 123 -18.43 9.07 -11.77
N LEU A 124 -18.90 9.10 -10.54
CA LEU A 124 -20.27 9.50 -10.22
C LEU A 124 -20.44 11.01 -10.31
N SER A 125 -21.66 11.45 -10.63
CA SER A 125 -22.03 12.86 -10.54
C SER A 125 -22.16 13.30 -9.07
N ASN A 126 -22.18 14.63 -8.83
CA ASN A 126 -22.41 15.16 -7.48
C ASN A 126 -23.67 14.61 -6.82
N LYS A 127 -24.75 14.48 -7.60
CA LYS A 127 -26.03 13.97 -7.11
C LYS A 127 -25.98 12.50 -6.73
N GLU A 128 -25.30 11.69 -7.54
CA GLU A 128 -25.15 10.25 -7.29
C GLU A 128 -24.23 9.97 -6.09
N ALA A 129 -23.18 10.76 -5.95
CA ALA A 129 -22.24 10.62 -4.85
C ALA A 129 -22.82 11.10 -3.52
#